data_bdb77542456ad0be7fa6f92a7fe5bb99
#
_entry.id   bdb77542456ad0be7fa6f92a7fe5bb99
#
_cell.length_a   1.000
_cell.length_b   1.000
_cell.length_c   1.000
_cell.angle_alpha   90.00
_cell.angle_beta   90.00
_cell.angle_gamma   90.00
#
_symmetry.space_group_name_H-M   'P 1'
#
loop_
_entity.id
_entity.type
_entity.pdbx_description
1 polymer ?
#
loop_
_entity_poly.entity_id
_entity_poly.type
_entity_poly.pdbx_seq_one_letter_code
_entity_poly.pdbx_strand_id
1 'polypeptide(L)'
;VKVHAHGVTLTPGLIDSHVHPVIGDYTPRQQQLNWIDSCLHGGVTTMISAGEVHAPGRPKDIVGLKAMAIASQRWYENFRPSGVKMLAGAPVLEDGMVESDFKELADAGVKLLGEVGLGSVKAGETAAQMVKWARKYGIQSTIHTGGPSIPGSGLIDKDVVLEADADIIGHINGGHTALPDDQITCLCESCNRGIEIVHNGNERAGLLAMRTAFEIKQAERVILGTDSPAGSGVQPLGILRMIAMLSSLGDIPPEIAFCFATGNTARMRDLDCGIIEIGRSADFVLMDTAQHAPGRNMLESIHQGNLPGVGMTIIDGVVRTSRSRNTPPATHLPIIVE
;
A
#
# COMPACT_ATOMS: atom_id res chain seq x y z
N VAL A 1 -4.36 22.82 -17.04
CA VAL A 1 -5.12 23.44 -15.93
C VAL A 1 -4.15 24.20 -15.05
N LYS A 2 -4.43 25.49 -14.76
CA LYS A 2 -3.67 26.31 -13.83
C LYS A 2 -4.39 26.36 -12.48
N VAL A 3 -3.66 26.04 -11.41
CA VAL A 3 -4.18 26.01 -10.04
C VAL A 3 -3.47 27.05 -9.20
N HIS A 4 -4.23 27.85 -8.48
CA HIS A 4 -3.73 28.78 -7.48
C HIS A 4 -3.79 28.10 -6.11
N ALA A 5 -2.64 27.81 -5.53
CA ALA A 5 -2.55 26.99 -4.31
C ALA A 5 -2.87 27.75 -3.01
N HIS A 6 -2.84 29.11 -3.00
CA HIS A 6 -3.14 29.95 -1.83
C HIS A 6 -2.36 29.59 -0.56
N GLY A 7 -1.11 29.11 -0.72
CA GLY A 7 -0.25 28.78 0.43
C GLY A 7 -0.51 27.41 1.06
N VAL A 8 -1.40 26.59 0.50
CA VAL A 8 -1.59 25.21 0.99
C VAL A 8 -0.38 24.34 0.67
N THR A 9 -0.21 23.27 1.40
CA THR A 9 0.89 22.31 1.21
C THR A 9 0.63 21.43 -0.01
N LEU A 10 1.62 21.34 -0.91
CA LEU A 10 1.64 20.41 -2.04
C LEU A 10 2.46 19.17 -1.66
N THR A 11 1.90 17.98 -1.84
CA THR A 11 2.60 16.70 -1.73
C THR A 11 2.46 15.91 -3.02
N PRO A 12 3.34 14.91 -3.28
CA PRO A 12 3.01 13.88 -4.25
C PRO A 12 1.69 13.19 -3.89
N GLY A 13 1.04 12.57 -4.86
CA GLY A 13 -0.09 11.69 -4.61
C GLY A 13 0.29 10.55 -3.65
N LEU A 14 -0.57 10.27 -2.69
CA LEU A 14 -0.33 9.20 -1.72
C LEU A 14 -0.48 7.83 -2.40
N ILE A 15 0.34 6.88 -1.99
CA ILE A 15 0.36 5.51 -2.49
C ILE A 15 -0.04 4.58 -1.35
N ASP A 16 -1.07 3.77 -1.58
CA ASP A 16 -1.43 2.66 -0.71
C ASP A 16 -0.76 1.39 -1.23
N SER A 17 0.30 0.94 -0.53
CA SER A 17 1.14 -0.17 -0.97
C SER A 17 0.53 -1.54 -0.75
N HIS A 18 -0.62 -1.65 -0.04
CA HIS A 18 -1.19 -2.94 0.34
C HIS A 18 -2.71 -2.88 0.33
N VAL A 19 -3.30 -3.37 -0.75
CA VAL A 19 -4.76 -3.49 -0.88
C VAL A 19 -5.15 -4.85 -1.46
N HIS A 20 -6.40 -5.24 -1.25
CA HIS A 20 -6.97 -6.50 -1.75
C HIS A 20 -8.15 -6.23 -2.69
N PRO A 21 -7.89 -5.74 -3.91
CA PRO A 21 -8.95 -5.50 -4.89
C PRO A 21 -9.52 -6.83 -5.39
N VAL A 22 -10.81 -6.84 -5.69
CA VAL A 22 -11.47 -7.93 -6.42
C VAL A 22 -12.23 -7.35 -7.60
N ILE A 23 -12.44 -8.14 -8.64
CA ILE A 23 -13.17 -7.74 -9.83
C ILE A 23 -14.68 -7.74 -9.54
N GLY A 24 -15.35 -6.61 -9.80
CA GLY A 24 -16.79 -6.48 -9.70
C GLY A 24 -17.33 -6.17 -8.30
N ASP A 25 -18.64 -5.99 -8.20
CA ASP A 25 -19.37 -5.55 -7.00
C ASP A 25 -20.04 -6.69 -6.23
N TYR A 26 -19.65 -7.94 -6.47
CA TYR A 26 -20.28 -9.09 -5.84
C TYR A 26 -19.83 -9.36 -4.39
N THR A 27 -18.88 -8.59 -3.88
CA THR A 27 -18.48 -8.62 -2.48
C THR A 27 -19.11 -7.45 -1.73
N PRO A 28 -20.14 -7.66 -0.89
CA PRO A 28 -20.91 -6.57 -0.30
C PRO A 28 -20.11 -5.55 0.49
N ARG A 29 -19.05 -5.96 1.17
CA ARG A 29 -18.21 -5.07 1.97
C ARG A 29 -17.21 -4.25 1.15
N GLN A 30 -16.99 -4.59 -0.09
CA GLN A 30 -15.96 -3.96 -0.92
C GLN A 30 -16.49 -2.84 -1.78
N GLN A 31 -17.57 -3.05 -2.52
CA GLN A 31 -18.14 -2.05 -3.44
C GLN A 31 -17.06 -1.24 -4.15
N GLN A 32 -16.24 -1.91 -4.96
CA GLN A 32 -14.93 -1.43 -5.44
C GLN A 32 -14.91 0.02 -5.93
N LEU A 33 -15.93 0.45 -6.64
CA LEU A 33 -16.02 1.82 -7.16
C LEU A 33 -16.08 2.86 -6.04
N ASN A 34 -16.93 2.64 -5.04
CA ASN A 34 -17.10 3.55 -3.93
C ASN A 34 -15.92 3.53 -2.97
N TRP A 35 -15.28 2.37 -2.79
CA TRP A 35 -14.10 2.26 -1.95
C TRP A 35 -12.92 3.04 -2.51
N ILE A 36 -12.57 2.80 -3.78
CA ILE A 36 -11.44 3.46 -4.43
C ILE A 36 -11.67 4.98 -4.52
N ASP A 37 -12.88 5.39 -4.88
CA ASP A 37 -13.27 6.79 -4.90
C ASP A 37 -13.18 7.43 -3.49
N SER A 38 -13.58 6.71 -2.46
CA SER A 38 -13.45 7.19 -1.08
C SER A 38 -11.98 7.37 -0.65
N CYS A 39 -11.09 6.50 -1.07
CA CYS A 39 -9.64 6.62 -0.80
C CYS A 39 -9.02 7.80 -1.57
N LEU A 40 -9.49 8.09 -2.80
CA LEU A 40 -9.09 9.30 -3.53
C LEU A 40 -9.34 10.57 -2.71
N HIS A 41 -10.48 10.63 -2.00
CA HIS A 41 -10.79 11.74 -1.10
C HIS A 41 -9.87 11.80 0.14
N GLY A 42 -9.14 10.72 0.44
CA GLY A 42 -8.04 10.67 1.42
C GLY A 42 -6.68 11.04 0.83
N GLY A 43 -6.62 11.42 -0.45
CA GLY A 43 -5.38 11.78 -1.15
C GLY A 43 -4.66 10.60 -1.81
N VAL A 44 -5.22 9.39 -1.78
CA VAL A 44 -4.62 8.21 -2.43
C VAL A 44 -4.83 8.30 -3.94
N THR A 45 -3.74 8.29 -4.71
CA THR A 45 -3.75 8.36 -6.18
C THR A 45 -3.37 7.04 -6.83
N THR A 46 -2.66 6.18 -6.08
CA THR A 46 -2.17 4.88 -6.54
C THR A 46 -2.37 3.84 -5.45
N MET A 47 -2.83 2.65 -5.84
CA MET A 47 -3.03 1.49 -4.98
C MET A 47 -2.34 0.28 -5.56
N ILE A 48 -1.76 -0.58 -4.70
CA ILE A 48 -1.00 -1.75 -5.10
C ILE A 48 -1.61 -2.99 -4.47
N SER A 49 -2.01 -3.95 -5.29
CA SER A 49 -2.57 -5.22 -4.82
C SER A 49 -1.52 -6.07 -4.10
N ALA A 50 -1.89 -6.56 -2.94
CA ALA A 50 -1.18 -7.62 -2.23
C ALA A 50 -1.83 -9.01 -2.47
N GLY A 51 -2.82 -9.09 -3.32
CA GLY A 51 -3.49 -10.33 -3.74
C GLY A 51 -5.01 -10.24 -3.70
N GLU A 52 -5.67 -10.97 -4.59
CA GLU A 52 -7.12 -11.09 -4.67
C GLU A 52 -7.64 -12.20 -3.74
N VAL A 53 -7.01 -12.36 -2.57
CA VAL A 53 -7.27 -13.46 -1.62
C VAL A 53 -8.68 -13.46 -1.03
N HIS A 54 -9.33 -12.30 -1.01
CA HIS A 54 -10.68 -12.14 -0.47
C HIS A 54 -11.79 -12.37 -1.50
N ALA A 55 -11.44 -12.71 -2.75
CA ALA A 55 -12.42 -13.05 -3.77
C ALA A 55 -13.18 -14.32 -3.39
N PRO A 56 -14.52 -14.29 -3.25
CA PRO A 56 -15.30 -15.48 -2.96
C PRO A 56 -15.12 -16.53 -4.06
N GLY A 57 -14.76 -17.76 -3.67
CA GLY A 57 -14.50 -18.83 -4.64
C GLY A 57 -13.19 -18.69 -5.41
N ARG A 58 -12.21 -17.97 -4.89
CA ARG A 58 -10.88 -17.84 -5.49
C ARG A 58 -10.36 -19.21 -5.96
N PRO A 59 -9.96 -19.35 -7.23
CA PRO A 59 -9.35 -20.58 -7.73
C PRO A 59 -8.05 -20.90 -6.98
N LYS A 60 -7.82 -22.20 -6.73
CA LYS A 60 -6.57 -22.71 -6.14
C LYS A 60 -5.77 -23.54 -7.11
N ASP A 61 -6.37 -23.93 -8.24
CA ASP A 61 -5.64 -24.55 -9.35
C ASP A 61 -4.84 -23.49 -10.12
N ILE A 62 -3.72 -23.91 -10.70
CA ILE A 62 -2.75 -23.01 -11.35
C ILE A 62 -3.38 -22.26 -12.54
N VAL A 63 -4.24 -22.91 -13.29
CA VAL A 63 -4.88 -22.31 -14.49
C VAL A 63 -5.84 -21.20 -14.04
N GLY A 64 -6.73 -21.51 -13.11
CA GLY A 64 -7.70 -20.53 -12.57
C GLY A 64 -7.00 -19.38 -11.85
N LEU A 65 -5.93 -19.65 -11.10
CA LEU A 65 -5.12 -18.65 -10.42
C LEU A 65 -4.48 -17.65 -11.39
N LYS A 66 -3.82 -18.16 -12.45
CA LYS A 66 -3.24 -17.31 -13.49
C LYS A 66 -4.32 -16.52 -14.23
N ALA A 67 -5.42 -17.16 -14.59
CA ALA A 67 -6.54 -16.50 -15.27
C ALA A 67 -7.11 -15.34 -14.45
N MET A 68 -7.31 -15.53 -13.15
CA MET A 68 -7.79 -14.49 -12.25
C MET A 68 -6.80 -13.32 -12.14
N ALA A 69 -5.51 -13.61 -11.99
CA ALA A 69 -4.46 -12.58 -11.90
C ALA A 69 -4.38 -11.74 -13.19
N ILE A 70 -4.36 -12.40 -14.36
CA ILE A 70 -4.35 -11.73 -15.66
C ILE A 70 -5.61 -10.91 -15.88
N ALA A 71 -6.78 -11.45 -15.56
CA ALA A 71 -8.04 -10.73 -15.69
C ALA A 71 -8.09 -9.49 -14.78
N SER A 72 -7.63 -9.61 -13.53
CA SER A 72 -7.56 -8.50 -12.57
C SER A 72 -6.62 -7.39 -13.05
N GLN A 73 -5.42 -7.76 -13.50
CA GLN A 73 -4.45 -6.81 -14.05
C GLN A 73 -5.04 -6.04 -15.22
N ARG A 74 -5.61 -6.74 -16.22
CA ARG A 74 -6.19 -6.11 -17.41
C ARG A 74 -7.44 -5.28 -17.12
N TRP A 75 -8.26 -5.72 -16.16
CA TRP A 75 -9.42 -4.97 -15.72
C TRP A 75 -9.01 -3.58 -15.24
N TYR A 76 -8.07 -3.48 -14.30
CA TYR A 76 -7.65 -2.22 -13.73
C TYR A 76 -6.72 -1.40 -14.63
N GLU A 77 -6.05 -1.99 -15.59
CA GLU A 77 -5.37 -1.28 -16.66
C GLU A 77 -6.37 -0.51 -17.56
N ASN A 78 -7.53 -1.11 -17.85
CA ASN A 78 -8.55 -0.54 -18.70
C ASN A 78 -9.57 0.33 -17.95
N PHE A 79 -9.69 0.16 -16.64
CA PHE A 79 -10.66 0.88 -15.82
C PHE A 79 -10.02 1.42 -14.55
N ARG A 80 -10.00 2.73 -14.45
CA ARG A 80 -9.42 3.46 -13.32
C ARG A 80 -10.52 4.21 -12.58
N PRO A 81 -11.10 3.63 -11.49
CA PRO A 81 -12.17 4.27 -10.74
C PRO A 81 -11.74 5.66 -10.26
N SER A 82 -12.50 6.70 -10.60
CA SER A 82 -12.21 8.11 -10.28
C SER A 82 -10.82 8.57 -10.71
N GLY A 83 -10.15 7.81 -11.61
CA GLY A 83 -8.81 8.07 -12.11
C GLY A 83 -7.68 7.46 -11.26
N VAL A 84 -7.98 6.84 -10.13
CA VAL A 84 -6.97 6.18 -9.26
C VAL A 84 -6.27 5.06 -10.04
N LYS A 85 -4.96 5.00 -9.93
CA LYS A 85 -4.12 3.95 -10.51
C LYS A 85 -4.19 2.73 -9.61
N MET A 86 -4.60 1.57 -10.15
CA MET A 86 -4.62 0.31 -9.43
C MET A 86 -3.67 -0.67 -10.11
N LEU A 87 -2.56 -1.01 -9.44
CA LEU A 87 -1.72 -2.12 -9.84
C LEU A 87 -2.32 -3.38 -9.24
N ALA A 88 -2.94 -4.22 -10.07
CA ALA A 88 -3.64 -5.43 -9.64
C ALA A 88 -3.10 -6.68 -10.36
N GLY A 89 -3.66 -7.83 -10.02
CA GLY A 89 -3.22 -9.11 -10.57
C GLY A 89 -2.03 -9.67 -9.81
N ALA A 90 -2.17 -9.82 -8.49
CA ALA A 90 -1.15 -10.38 -7.60
C ALA A 90 -1.54 -11.81 -7.18
N PRO A 91 -1.17 -12.86 -7.93
CA PRO A 91 -1.50 -14.23 -7.58
C PRO A 91 -0.79 -14.67 -6.30
N VAL A 92 -1.48 -15.45 -5.48
CA VAL A 92 -0.91 -16.08 -4.28
C VAL A 92 -0.23 -17.37 -4.70
N LEU A 93 0.90 -17.72 -4.06
CA LEU A 93 1.62 -18.95 -4.39
C LEU A 93 0.85 -20.20 -3.99
N GLU A 94 0.69 -21.11 -4.94
CA GLU A 94 0.10 -22.44 -4.73
C GLU A 94 1.09 -23.54 -5.16
N ASP A 95 1.04 -24.68 -4.47
CA ASP A 95 1.89 -25.84 -4.81
C ASP A 95 1.70 -26.28 -6.23
N GLY A 96 2.80 -26.69 -6.85
CA GLY A 96 2.81 -27.15 -8.24
C GLY A 96 3.04 -26.04 -9.27
N MET A 97 3.12 -24.77 -8.88
CA MET A 97 3.60 -23.70 -9.78
C MET A 97 5.05 -23.96 -10.16
N VAL A 98 5.37 -23.76 -11.43
CA VAL A 98 6.70 -23.93 -12.01
C VAL A 98 7.18 -22.65 -12.68
N GLU A 99 8.45 -22.56 -13.02
CA GLU A 99 9.06 -21.34 -13.58
C GLU A 99 8.31 -20.79 -14.80
N SER A 100 7.78 -21.67 -15.67
CA SER A 100 7.01 -21.24 -16.85
C SER A 100 5.73 -20.49 -16.51
N ASP A 101 5.11 -20.75 -15.33
CA ASP A 101 3.92 -20.03 -14.90
C ASP A 101 4.22 -18.55 -14.63
N PHE A 102 5.37 -18.26 -14.01
CA PHE A 102 5.82 -16.89 -13.76
C PHE A 102 6.17 -16.16 -15.07
N LYS A 103 6.77 -16.88 -16.03
CA LYS A 103 7.00 -16.33 -17.36
C LYS A 103 5.70 -15.97 -18.06
N GLU A 104 4.70 -16.87 -18.06
CA GLU A 104 3.38 -16.62 -18.65
C GLU A 104 2.67 -15.43 -18.00
N LEU A 105 2.72 -15.32 -16.67
CA LEU A 105 2.17 -14.17 -15.92
C LEU A 105 2.84 -12.87 -16.36
N ALA A 106 4.18 -12.85 -16.41
CA ALA A 106 4.94 -11.67 -16.82
C ALA A 106 4.65 -11.27 -18.29
N ASP A 107 4.62 -12.24 -19.21
CA ASP A 107 4.28 -12.03 -20.62
C ASP A 107 2.85 -11.47 -20.78
N ALA A 108 1.94 -11.81 -19.86
CA ALA A 108 0.58 -11.27 -19.82
C ALA A 108 0.47 -9.90 -19.15
N GLY A 109 1.57 -9.34 -18.61
CA GLY A 109 1.63 -8.01 -17.99
C GLY A 109 1.49 -8.00 -16.46
N VAL A 110 1.41 -9.15 -15.80
CA VAL A 110 1.39 -9.27 -14.33
C VAL A 110 2.75 -8.87 -13.78
N LYS A 111 2.77 -7.96 -12.82
CA LYS A 111 3.99 -7.41 -12.19
C LYS A 111 4.10 -7.67 -10.69
N LEU A 112 3.07 -8.25 -10.10
CA LEU A 112 2.98 -8.45 -8.66
C LEU A 112 2.77 -9.92 -8.34
N LEU A 113 3.34 -10.35 -7.23
CA LEU A 113 3.05 -11.60 -6.56
C LEU A 113 2.41 -11.24 -5.22
N GLY A 114 1.23 -11.78 -4.96
CA GLY A 114 0.47 -11.50 -3.75
C GLY A 114 1.12 -12.16 -2.53
N GLU A 115 0.50 -11.98 -1.39
CA GLU A 115 1.06 -12.38 -0.09
C GLU A 115 1.51 -13.83 -0.07
N VAL A 116 2.82 -14.03 -0.24
CA VAL A 116 3.48 -15.32 -0.06
C VAL A 116 3.16 -15.85 1.33
N GLY A 117 2.76 -17.11 1.44
CA GLY A 117 2.37 -17.73 2.71
C GLY A 117 0.86 -17.84 2.94
N LEU A 118 0.01 -17.14 2.19
CA LEU A 118 -1.45 -17.26 2.30
C LEU A 118 -2.04 -18.39 1.44
N GLY A 119 -1.32 -18.87 0.43
CA GLY A 119 -1.68 -20.05 -0.36
C GLY A 119 -1.28 -21.36 0.30
N SER A 120 -1.11 -22.41 -0.50
CA SER A 120 -0.59 -23.71 -0.04
C SER A 120 0.92 -23.69 0.22
N VAL A 121 1.68 -22.80 -0.44
CA VAL A 121 3.13 -22.64 -0.24
C VAL A 121 3.39 -21.88 1.06
N LYS A 122 3.89 -22.60 2.08
CA LYS A 122 4.16 -22.06 3.42
C LYS A 122 5.60 -22.26 3.88
N ALA A 123 6.35 -23.17 3.23
CA ALA A 123 7.74 -23.41 3.54
C ALA A 123 8.62 -22.34 2.89
N GLY A 124 9.54 -21.77 3.66
CA GLY A 124 10.41 -20.69 3.19
C GLY A 124 11.25 -21.10 1.98
N GLU A 125 11.84 -22.31 1.97
CA GLU A 125 12.64 -22.83 0.85
C GLU A 125 11.84 -22.90 -0.46
N THR A 126 10.60 -23.43 -0.41
CA THR A 126 9.72 -23.48 -1.59
C THR A 126 9.33 -22.09 -2.06
N ALA A 127 9.00 -21.21 -1.12
CA ALA A 127 8.69 -19.82 -1.40
C ALA A 127 9.88 -19.09 -2.03
N ALA A 128 11.10 -19.27 -1.50
CA ALA A 128 12.34 -18.67 -2.01
C ALA A 128 12.57 -19.03 -3.49
N GLN A 129 12.37 -20.29 -3.87
CA GLN A 129 12.51 -20.72 -5.25
C GLN A 129 11.50 -20.03 -6.18
N MET A 130 10.24 -19.91 -5.75
CA MET A 130 9.17 -19.26 -6.54
C MET A 130 9.37 -17.74 -6.59
N VAL A 131 9.78 -17.10 -5.49
CA VAL A 131 10.16 -15.68 -5.46
C VAL A 131 11.32 -15.40 -6.41
N LYS A 132 12.32 -16.29 -6.47
CA LYS A 132 13.43 -16.17 -7.42
C LYS A 132 12.95 -16.25 -8.88
N TRP A 133 12.00 -17.14 -9.18
CA TRP A 133 11.38 -17.18 -10.52
C TRP A 133 10.60 -15.91 -10.83
N ALA A 134 9.78 -15.43 -9.89
CA ALA A 134 9.03 -14.18 -10.03
C ALA A 134 9.98 -13.00 -10.34
N ARG A 135 11.02 -12.83 -9.52
CA ARG A 135 12.02 -11.76 -9.67
C ARG A 135 12.77 -11.85 -11.00
N LYS A 136 13.08 -13.06 -11.50
CA LYS A 136 13.72 -13.27 -12.80
C LYS A 136 12.90 -12.65 -13.95
N TYR A 137 11.58 -12.65 -13.83
CA TYR A 137 10.67 -12.11 -14.84
C TYR A 137 10.11 -10.73 -14.49
N GLY A 138 10.71 -10.03 -13.52
CA GLY A 138 10.31 -8.67 -13.13
C GLY A 138 8.99 -8.59 -12.36
N ILE A 139 8.58 -9.71 -11.73
CA ILE A 139 7.42 -9.75 -10.84
C ILE A 139 7.90 -9.52 -9.41
N GLN A 140 7.40 -8.47 -8.77
CA GLN A 140 7.74 -8.11 -7.40
C GLN A 140 6.84 -8.85 -6.40
N SER A 141 7.44 -9.35 -5.32
CA SER A 141 6.77 -10.18 -4.32
C SER A 141 6.54 -9.45 -3.00
N THR A 142 5.39 -9.73 -2.37
CA THR A 142 5.07 -9.34 -1.00
C THR A 142 4.84 -10.61 -0.17
N ILE A 143 5.40 -10.71 1.03
CA ILE A 143 5.20 -11.85 1.93
C ILE A 143 4.30 -11.46 3.11
N HIS A 144 3.34 -12.32 3.44
CA HIS A 144 2.57 -12.21 4.67
C HIS A 144 3.46 -12.32 5.91
N THR A 145 3.17 -11.62 6.99
CA THR A 145 3.81 -11.82 8.30
C THR A 145 2.78 -11.96 9.41
N GLY A 146 3.05 -12.81 10.38
CA GLY A 146 2.20 -12.98 11.54
C GLY A 146 1.28 -14.18 11.47
N GLY A 147 0.20 -14.13 12.25
CA GLY A 147 -0.74 -15.23 12.42
C GLY A 147 -1.62 -15.51 11.21
N PRO A 148 -2.43 -16.60 11.30
CA PRO A 148 -3.37 -16.94 10.22
C PRO A 148 -4.34 -15.79 9.91
N SER A 149 -4.56 -15.50 8.62
CA SER A 149 -5.44 -14.43 8.14
C SER A 149 -6.67 -14.96 7.41
N ILE A 150 -6.50 -15.92 6.51
CA ILE A 150 -7.59 -16.53 5.76
C ILE A 150 -7.72 -18.04 6.09
N PRO A 151 -8.89 -18.65 5.81
CA PRO A 151 -9.06 -20.11 6.08
C PRO A 151 -7.99 -20.95 5.38
N GLY A 152 -7.25 -21.74 6.18
CA GLY A 152 -6.18 -22.60 5.72
C GLY A 152 -4.78 -21.97 5.69
N SER A 153 -4.65 -20.66 5.95
CA SER A 153 -3.33 -20.05 6.19
C SER A 153 -2.75 -20.46 7.56
N GLY A 154 -1.45 -20.25 7.75
CA GLY A 154 -0.71 -20.58 8.96
C GLY A 154 0.06 -19.38 9.50
N LEU A 155 0.84 -19.60 10.55
CA LEU A 155 1.82 -18.63 11.02
C LEU A 155 2.96 -18.52 10.00
N ILE A 156 3.30 -17.30 9.63
CA ILE A 156 4.49 -16.95 8.86
C ILE A 156 5.40 -16.14 9.79
N ASP A 157 6.38 -16.81 10.33
CA ASP A 157 7.34 -16.24 11.29
C ASP A 157 8.58 -15.65 10.58
N LYS A 158 9.49 -15.09 11.38
CA LYS A 158 10.71 -14.46 10.86
C LYS A 158 11.57 -15.39 10.03
N ASP A 159 11.62 -16.70 10.37
CA ASP A 159 12.51 -17.63 9.69
C ASP A 159 11.98 -17.93 8.28
N VAL A 160 10.68 -18.11 8.12
CA VAL A 160 10.01 -18.24 6.81
C VAL A 160 10.18 -16.96 5.99
N VAL A 161 10.02 -15.78 6.60
CA VAL A 161 10.16 -14.48 5.91
C VAL A 161 11.59 -14.29 5.38
N LEU A 162 12.60 -14.56 6.22
CA LEU A 162 14.00 -14.42 5.82
C LEU A 162 14.40 -15.43 4.75
N GLU A 163 13.93 -16.68 4.86
CA GLU A 163 14.24 -17.73 3.89
C GLU A 163 13.57 -17.46 2.52
N ALA A 164 12.31 -17.01 2.53
CA ALA A 164 11.59 -16.69 1.30
C ALA A 164 12.20 -15.53 0.52
N ASP A 165 12.85 -14.59 1.18
CA ASP A 165 13.55 -13.43 0.60
C ASP A 165 12.66 -12.60 -0.36
N ALA A 166 11.38 -12.40 -0.02
CA ALA A 166 10.47 -11.58 -0.80
C ALA A 166 10.91 -10.11 -0.84
N ASP A 167 10.47 -9.36 -1.86
CA ASP A 167 10.90 -7.98 -2.05
C ASP A 167 10.32 -7.02 -1.01
N ILE A 168 9.12 -7.32 -0.50
CA ILE A 168 8.45 -6.53 0.54
C ILE A 168 8.04 -7.48 1.69
N ILE A 169 8.41 -7.12 2.90
CA ILE A 169 7.86 -7.71 4.12
C ILE A 169 6.49 -7.06 4.33
N GLY A 170 5.43 -7.73 3.88
CA GLY A 170 4.06 -7.24 3.95
C GLY A 170 3.60 -7.15 5.40
N HIS A 171 2.85 -6.10 5.70
CA HIS A 171 2.31 -5.78 7.02
C HIS A 171 3.13 -6.34 8.20
N ILE A 172 4.38 -5.88 8.34
CA ILE A 172 5.29 -6.31 9.43
C ILE A 172 4.66 -6.17 10.83
N ASN A 173 3.68 -5.28 10.94
CA ASN A 173 2.87 -5.08 12.13
C ASN A 173 1.65 -6.02 12.21
N GLY A 174 1.58 -7.04 11.33
CA GLY A 174 0.52 -8.06 11.27
C GLY A 174 -0.82 -7.51 10.80
N GLY A 175 -1.63 -8.36 10.13
CA GLY A 175 -3.03 -8.03 9.82
C GLY A 175 -3.89 -8.12 11.08
N HIS A 176 -4.08 -9.32 11.62
CA HIS A 176 -4.82 -9.53 12.87
C HIS A 176 -3.92 -9.77 14.07
N THR A 177 -2.76 -10.40 13.86
CA THR A 177 -1.80 -10.73 14.91
C THR A 177 -0.38 -10.48 14.43
N ALA A 178 0.30 -9.52 15.06
CA ALA A 178 1.70 -9.24 14.80
C ALA A 178 2.61 -10.35 15.35
N LEU A 179 3.80 -10.47 14.77
CA LEU A 179 4.88 -11.28 15.34
C LEU A 179 5.34 -10.69 16.68
N PRO A 180 6.03 -11.48 17.53
CA PRO A 180 6.73 -10.98 18.72
C PRO A 180 7.74 -9.89 18.40
N ASP A 181 7.97 -8.98 19.34
CA ASP A 181 8.82 -7.80 19.17
C ASP A 181 10.24 -8.14 18.69
N ASP A 182 10.83 -9.19 19.25
CA ASP A 182 12.18 -9.68 18.89
C ASP A 182 12.24 -10.17 17.43
N GLN A 183 11.18 -10.76 16.92
CA GLN A 183 11.10 -11.20 15.53
C GLN A 183 10.94 -10.00 14.59
N ILE A 184 10.11 -9.01 14.96
CA ILE A 184 9.96 -7.77 14.18
C ILE A 184 11.30 -7.03 14.07
N THR A 185 11.99 -6.86 15.21
CA THR A 185 13.32 -6.24 15.24
C THR A 185 14.31 -7.01 14.37
N CYS A 186 14.35 -8.33 14.50
CA CYS A 186 15.22 -9.18 13.69
C CYS A 186 14.95 -9.02 12.18
N LEU A 187 13.70 -8.98 11.75
CA LEU A 187 13.33 -8.75 10.34
C LEU A 187 13.81 -7.40 9.82
N CYS A 188 13.68 -6.34 10.63
CA CYS A 188 14.15 -5.01 10.25
C CYS A 188 15.68 -4.99 10.06
N GLU A 189 16.43 -5.69 10.92
CA GLU A 189 17.88 -5.68 10.96
C GLU A 189 18.54 -6.64 9.97
N SER A 190 17.91 -7.80 9.71
CA SER A 190 18.55 -8.92 9.03
C SER A 190 18.39 -8.92 7.50
N CYS A 191 17.56 -8.06 6.93
CA CYS A 191 17.38 -7.99 5.48
C CYS A 191 17.30 -6.55 4.96
N ASN A 192 17.43 -6.38 3.63
CA ASN A 192 17.37 -5.08 2.95
C ASN A 192 16.06 -4.93 2.13
N ARG A 193 14.99 -5.63 2.52
CA ARG A 193 13.69 -5.60 1.84
C ARG A 193 12.82 -4.46 2.35
N GLY A 194 11.78 -4.09 1.58
CA GLY A 194 10.82 -3.10 2.02
C GLY A 194 10.14 -3.53 3.33
N ILE A 195 9.97 -2.60 4.25
CA ILE A 195 9.29 -2.79 5.54
C ILE A 195 7.92 -2.13 5.43
N GLU A 196 6.88 -2.93 5.24
CA GLU A 196 5.55 -2.39 5.06
C GLU A 196 4.78 -2.39 6.37
N ILE A 197 4.26 -1.20 6.73
CA ILE A 197 3.41 -1.00 7.90
C ILE A 197 2.00 -0.67 7.40
N VAL A 198 0.98 -1.37 7.92
CA VAL A 198 -0.40 -1.18 7.46
C VAL A 198 -1.32 -0.65 8.55
N HIS A 199 -2.38 0.05 8.12
CA HIS A 199 -3.39 0.61 9.01
C HIS A 199 -4.15 -0.46 9.78
N ASN A 200 -4.47 -1.58 9.15
CA ASN A 200 -5.22 -2.68 9.77
C ASN A 200 -4.36 -3.60 10.65
N GLY A 201 -3.10 -3.24 10.88
CA GLY A 201 -2.19 -3.98 11.76
C GLY A 201 -2.15 -3.44 13.19
N ASN A 202 -1.24 -3.98 13.99
CA ASN A 202 -0.97 -3.56 15.37
C ASN A 202 -0.13 -2.27 15.36
N GLU A 203 -0.69 -1.18 15.91
CA GLU A 203 -0.04 0.14 15.90
C GLU A 203 1.27 0.16 16.71
N ARG A 204 1.32 -0.56 17.84
CA ARG A 204 2.52 -0.66 18.67
C ARG A 204 3.64 -1.37 17.93
N ALA A 205 3.33 -2.47 17.24
CA ALA A 205 4.28 -3.19 16.39
C ALA A 205 4.75 -2.35 15.20
N GLY A 206 3.86 -1.56 14.59
CA GLY A 206 4.21 -0.61 13.54
C GLY A 206 5.17 0.47 14.01
N LEU A 207 4.95 1.03 15.21
CA LEU A 207 5.87 1.99 15.82
C LEU A 207 7.23 1.34 16.13
N LEU A 208 7.26 0.09 16.61
CA LEU A 208 8.49 -0.65 16.84
C LEU A 208 9.29 -0.81 15.54
N ALA A 209 8.66 -1.32 14.50
CA ALA A 209 9.31 -1.53 13.19
C ALA A 209 9.88 -0.21 12.63
N MET A 210 9.11 0.87 12.68
CA MET A 210 9.56 2.19 12.25
C MET A 210 10.77 2.66 13.06
N ARG A 211 10.72 2.60 14.40
CA ARG A 211 11.84 3.02 15.27
C ARG A 211 13.09 2.19 15.01
N THR A 212 12.96 0.88 14.89
CA THR A 212 14.10 0.00 14.53
C THR A 212 14.71 0.42 13.19
N ALA A 213 13.89 0.69 12.17
CA ALA A 213 14.39 1.15 10.87
C ALA A 213 15.14 2.49 10.97
N PHE A 214 14.72 3.41 11.84
CA PHE A 214 15.44 4.65 12.11
C PHE A 214 16.77 4.42 12.83
N GLU A 215 16.80 3.58 13.86
CA GLU A 215 17.98 3.26 14.66
C GLU A 215 19.10 2.66 13.79
N ILE A 216 18.73 1.78 12.84
CA ILE A 216 19.67 1.19 11.88
C ILE A 216 19.93 2.08 10.65
N LYS A 217 19.35 3.31 10.61
CA LYS A 217 19.49 4.28 9.50
C LYS A 217 19.00 3.76 8.15
N GLN A 218 17.88 3.07 8.15
CA GLN A 218 17.25 2.49 6.95
C GLN A 218 15.76 2.86 6.85
N ALA A 219 15.40 4.05 7.32
CA ALA A 219 14.02 4.54 7.28
C ALA A 219 13.45 4.68 5.85
N GLU A 220 14.32 4.75 4.84
CA GLU A 220 13.93 4.75 3.43
C GLU A 220 13.30 3.43 2.95
N ARG A 221 13.44 2.35 3.72
CA ARG A 221 12.79 1.06 3.46
C ARG A 221 11.35 1.00 3.97
N VAL A 222 10.96 1.92 4.87
CA VAL A 222 9.60 1.95 5.43
C VAL A 222 8.62 2.45 4.38
N ILE A 223 7.56 1.69 4.16
CA ILE A 223 6.44 2.00 3.26
C ILE A 223 5.11 1.78 3.96
N LEU A 224 4.04 2.41 3.46
CA LEU A 224 2.72 2.34 4.08
C LEU A 224 1.69 1.68 3.16
N GLY A 225 0.81 0.88 3.80
CA GLY A 225 -0.39 0.33 3.20
C GLY A 225 -1.58 0.42 4.15
N THR A 226 -2.78 0.08 3.67
CA THR A 226 -3.96 -0.02 4.55
C THR A 226 -4.31 -1.45 4.92
N ASP A 227 -3.99 -2.41 4.09
CA ASP A 227 -4.51 -3.78 4.14
C ASP A 227 -6.06 -3.78 4.01
N SER A 228 -6.56 -2.92 3.10
CA SER A 228 -8.00 -2.78 2.82
C SER A 228 -8.36 -3.41 1.47
N PRO A 229 -9.59 -3.87 1.32
CA PRO A 229 -10.51 -4.25 2.37
C PRO A 229 -10.12 -5.62 2.95
N ALA A 230 -9.72 -5.62 4.21
CA ALA A 230 -9.46 -6.84 4.98
C ALA A 230 -10.66 -7.19 5.88
N GLY A 231 -10.46 -8.03 6.88
CA GLY A 231 -11.49 -8.36 7.86
C GLY A 231 -12.08 -7.16 8.59
N SER A 232 -11.29 -6.09 8.78
CA SER A 232 -11.68 -4.82 9.39
C SER A 232 -12.42 -3.86 8.45
N GLY A 233 -12.54 -4.16 7.15
CA GLY A 233 -13.30 -3.36 6.17
C GLY A 233 -12.47 -2.34 5.41
N VAL A 234 -13.12 -1.28 4.96
CA VAL A 234 -12.55 -0.22 4.12
C VAL A 234 -12.08 0.95 4.97
N GLN A 235 -10.88 1.47 4.69
CA GLN A 235 -10.22 2.54 5.44
C GLN A 235 -9.85 3.73 4.53
N PRO A 236 -10.81 4.57 4.12
CA PRO A 236 -10.56 5.65 3.15
C PRO A 236 -9.49 6.66 3.56
N LEU A 237 -9.32 6.89 4.88
CA LEU A 237 -8.31 7.80 5.43
C LEU A 237 -7.12 7.05 6.05
N GLY A 238 -7.00 5.73 5.83
CA GLY A 238 -6.01 4.88 6.49
C GLY A 238 -4.59 5.39 6.31
N ILE A 239 -4.19 5.75 5.10
CA ILE A 239 -2.85 6.29 4.82
C ILE A 239 -2.58 7.59 5.58
N LEU A 240 -3.52 8.55 5.57
CA LEU A 240 -3.36 9.80 6.34
C LEU A 240 -3.30 9.53 7.86
N ARG A 241 -4.09 8.57 8.36
CA ARG A 241 -4.05 8.17 9.77
C ARG A 241 -2.70 7.56 10.14
N MET A 242 -2.14 6.70 9.28
CA MET A 242 -0.81 6.14 9.49
C MET A 242 0.27 7.21 9.52
N ILE A 243 0.25 8.16 8.58
CA ILE A 243 1.18 9.30 8.56
C ILE A 243 1.08 10.09 9.87
N ALA A 244 -0.14 10.43 10.31
CA ALA A 244 -0.36 11.17 11.55
C ALA A 244 0.08 10.37 12.79
N MET A 245 -0.24 9.08 12.86
CA MET A 245 0.16 8.19 13.96
C MET A 245 1.69 8.07 14.06
N LEU A 246 2.35 7.76 12.96
CA LEU A 246 3.81 7.59 12.96
C LEU A 246 4.52 8.90 13.29
N SER A 247 4.02 10.04 12.80
CA SER A 247 4.62 11.31 13.13
C SER A 247 4.37 11.69 14.59
N SER A 248 3.13 11.59 15.09
CA SER A 248 2.77 12.07 16.42
C SER A 248 3.21 11.14 17.56
N LEU A 249 2.96 9.82 17.42
CA LEU A 249 3.30 8.83 18.46
C LEU A 249 4.72 8.27 18.27
N GLY A 250 5.20 8.29 17.04
CA GLY A 250 6.57 7.88 16.70
C GLY A 250 7.60 8.98 16.88
N ASP A 251 7.15 10.24 17.04
CA ASP A 251 7.97 11.44 17.21
C ASP A 251 8.96 11.65 16.05
N ILE A 252 8.48 11.44 14.80
CA ILE A 252 9.28 11.69 13.60
C ILE A 252 8.76 12.92 12.84
N PRO A 253 9.63 13.64 12.12
CA PRO A 253 9.19 14.75 11.28
C PRO A 253 8.06 14.33 10.33
N PRO A 254 6.97 15.07 10.24
CA PRO A 254 5.84 14.72 9.39
C PRO A 254 6.22 14.60 7.91
N GLU A 255 7.20 15.37 7.44
CA GLU A 255 7.76 15.27 6.09
C GLU A 255 8.31 13.87 5.80
N ILE A 256 8.99 13.27 6.78
CA ILE A 256 9.51 11.90 6.69
C ILE A 256 8.35 10.91 6.68
N ALA A 257 7.34 11.10 7.54
CA ALA A 257 6.16 10.24 7.56
C ALA A 257 5.41 10.24 6.20
N PHE A 258 5.32 11.41 5.53
CA PHE A 258 4.80 11.49 4.15
C PHE A 258 5.66 10.71 3.15
N CYS A 259 6.98 10.70 3.29
CA CYS A 259 7.85 9.93 2.41
C CYS A 259 7.51 8.43 2.42
N PHE A 260 7.03 7.89 3.53
CA PHE A 260 6.65 6.47 3.64
C PHE A 260 5.46 6.11 2.73
N ALA A 261 4.56 7.03 2.49
CA ALA A 261 3.41 6.85 1.59
C ALA A 261 3.62 7.47 0.20
N THR A 262 4.81 7.94 -0.12
CA THR A 262 5.12 8.60 -1.38
C THR A 262 6.47 8.13 -1.93
N GLY A 263 7.54 8.87 -1.74
CA GLY A 263 8.85 8.61 -2.33
C GLY A 263 9.48 7.28 -1.94
N ASN A 264 9.31 6.81 -0.70
CA ASN A 264 9.82 5.50 -0.28
C ASN A 264 9.06 4.39 -0.98
N THR A 265 7.71 4.44 -0.94
CA THR A 265 6.87 3.46 -1.64
C THR A 265 7.16 3.47 -3.14
N ALA A 266 7.30 4.64 -3.75
CA ALA A 266 7.65 4.74 -5.17
C ALA A 266 8.97 4.05 -5.51
N ARG A 267 10.02 4.24 -4.70
CA ARG A 267 11.31 3.58 -4.89
C ARG A 267 11.25 2.07 -4.65
N MET A 268 10.61 1.64 -3.55
CA MET A 268 10.51 0.21 -3.21
C MET A 268 9.65 -0.56 -4.22
N ARG A 269 8.67 0.10 -4.82
CA ARG A 269 7.72 -0.51 -5.78
C ARG A 269 8.07 -0.20 -7.25
N ASP A 270 9.18 0.50 -7.52
CA ASP A 270 9.64 0.90 -8.86
C ASP A 270 8.55 1.63 -9.67
N LEU A 271 8.00 2.72 -9.09
CA LEU A 271 6.92 3.51 -9.69
C LEU A 271 7.43 4.82 -10.26
N ASP A 272 6.74 5.33 -11.28
CA ASP A 272 6.98 6.63 -11.90
C ASP A 272 6.24 7.79 -11.20
N CYS A 273 5.48 7.50 -10.14
CA CYS A 273 4.74 8.47 -9.32
C CYS A 273 5.37 8.63 -7.92
N GLY A 274 4.71 9.37 -7.02
CA GLY A 274 5.11 9.51 -5.61
C GLY A 274 6.32 10.42 -5.34
N ILE A 275 6.89 11.03 -6.37
CA ILE A 275 7.99 12.00 -6.29
C ILE A 275 7.67 13.16 -7.23
N ILE A 276 7.83 14.41 -6.76
CA ILE A 276 7.66 15.60 -7.57
C ILE A 276 8.97 15.87 -8.33
N GLU A 277 9.00 15.45 -9.59
CA GLU A 277 10.16 15.57 -10.47
C GLU A 277 9.71 15.69 -11.92
N ILE A 278 10.46 16.44 -12.74
CA ILE A 278 10.16 16.57 -14.17
C ILE A 278 10.29 15.20 -14.86
N GLY A 279 9.28 14.82 -15.62
CA GLY A 279 9.23 13.55 -16.35
C GLY A 279 8.49 12.43 -15.61
N ARG A 280 8.10 12.63 -14.34
CA ARG A 280 7.27 11.70 -13.60
C ARG A 280 5.78 12.00 -13.72
N SER A 281 4.94 11.05 -13.34
CA SER A 281 3.48 11.23 -13.30
C SER A 281 3.09 12.45 -12.45
N ALA A 282 2.22 13.30 -13.00
CA ALA A 282 1.72 14.51 -12.35
C ALA A 282 0.57 14.17 -11.37
N ASP A 283 0.90 13.42 -10.31
CA ASP A 283 -0.01 13.02 -9.25
C ASP A 283 0.30 13.85 -8.00
N PHE A 284 -0.67 14.65 -7.57
CA PHE A 284 -0.48 15.61 -6.48
C PHE A 284 -1.67 15.65 -5.54
N VAL A 285 -1.40 15.98 -4.27
CA VAL A 285 -2.43 16.34 -3.30
C VAL A 285 -2.10 17.71 -2.70
N LEU A 286 -3.10 18.57 -2.70
CA LEU A 286 -3.02 19.88 -2.04
C LEU A 286 -3.83 19.79 -0.74
N MET A 287 -3.15 20.03 0.37
CA MET A 287 -3.71 19.88 1.72
C MET A 287 -3.42 21.12 2.57
N ASP A 288 -4.30 21.38 3.50
CA ASP A 288 -4.09 22.44 4.49
C ASP A 288 -4.50 21.97 5.90
N THR A 289 -4.16 22.74 6.89
CA THR A 289 -4.65 22.55 8.25
C THR A 289 -6.18 22.47 8.24
N ALA A 290 -6.74 21.48 8.93
CA ALA A 290 -8.18 21.41 9.10
C ALA A 290 -8.68 22.62 9.92
N GLN A 291 -9.88 23.11 9.59
CA GLN A 291 -10.50 24.21 10.33
C GLN A 291 -10.56 23.88 11.82
N HIS A 292 -10.13 24.80 12.65
CA HIS A 292 -10.07 24.68 14.12
C HIS A 292 -9.10 23.62 14.67
N ALA A 293 -8.30 22.95 13.83
CA ALA A 293 -7.24 22.09 14.32
C ALA A 293 -6.08 22.92 14.89
N PRO A 294 -5.41 22.46 15.95
CA PRO A 294 -4.20 23.09 16.43
C PRO A 294 -3.06 22.91 15.40
N GLY A 295 -2.04 23.75 15.51
CA GLY A 295 -0.91 23.79 14.58
C GLY A 295 -0.95 25.01 13.68
N ARG A 296 0.23 25.59 13.43
CA ARG A 296 0.39 26.80 12.58
C ARG A 296 0.31 26.51 11.10
N ASN A 297 0.51 25.24 10.73
CA ASN A 297 0.46 24.74 9.36
C ASN A 297 0.07 23.25 9.35
N MET A 298 -0.13 22.70 8.18
CA MET A 298 -0.57 21.32 7.99
C MET A 298 0.40 20.30 8.60
N LEU A 299 1.70 20.47 8.42
CA LEU A 299 2.72 19.53 8.93
C LEU A 299 2.74 19.52 10.47
N GLU A 300 2.71 20.69 11.10
CA GLU A 300 2.63 20.79 12.57
C GLU A 300 1.34 20.16 13.11
N SER A 301 0.23 20.34 12.41
CA SER A 301 -1.05 19.72 12.76
C SER A 301 -1.00 18.21 12.69
N ILE A 302 -0.37 17.65 11.65
CA ILE A 302 -0.11 16.20 11.50
C ILE A 302 0.76 15.68 12.64
N HIS A 303 1.83 16.39 12.99
CA HIS A 303 2.70 15.99 14.09
C HIS A 303 1.96 15.98 15.46
N GLN A 304 0.91 16.76 15.59
CA GLN A 304 0.00 16.73 16.74
C GLN A 304 -1.11 15.68 16.65
N GLY A 305 -1.07 14.82 15.62
CA GLY A 305 -2.02 13.71 15.41
C GLY A 305 -3.32 14.10 14.70
N ASN A 306 -3.43 15.32 14.17
CA ASN A 306 -4.63 15.77 13.45
C ASN A 306 -4.53 15.45 11.97
N LEU A 307 -5.66 15.07 11.37
CA LEU A 307 -5.73 14.87 9.91
C LEU A 307 -5.87 16.21 9.19
N PRO A 308 -5.21 16.37 8.02
CA PRO A 308 -5.36 17.57 7.21
C PRO A 308 -6.70 17.60 6.49
N GLY A 309 -7.10 18.78 6.03
CA GLY A 309 -8.13 18.94 5.01
C GLY A 309 -7.52 18.77 3.62
N VAL A 310 -7.99 17.77 2.87
CA VAL A 310 -7.62 17.59 1.46
C VAL A 310 -8.45 18.55 0.60
N GLY A 311 -7.79 19.57 0.06
CA GLY A 311 -8.39 20.60 -0.78
C GLY A 311 -8.48 20.22 -2.25
N MET A 312 -7.52 19.43 -2.76
CA MET A 312 -7.53 19.00 -4.16
C MET A 312 -6.67 17.75 -4.36
N THR A 313 -7.14 16.82 -5.20
CA THR A 313 -6.36 15.68 -5.67
C THR A 313 -6.26 15.72 -7.19
N ILE A 314 -5.04 15.56 -7.71
CA ILE A 314 -4.71 15.59 -9.13
C ILE A 314 -4.06 14.27 -9.50
N ILE A 315 -4.48 13.66 -10.60
CA ILE A 315 -3.89 12.42 -11.15
C ILE A 315 -3.63 12.63 -12.64
N ASP A 316 -2.40 12.36 -13.08
CA ASP A 316 -1.93 12.57 -14.45
C ASP A 316 -2.22 14.01 -14.95
N GLY A 317 -2.06 14.99 -14.06
CA GLY A 317 -2.32 16.41 -14.36
C GLY A 317 -3.79 16.77 -14.45
N VAL A 318 -4.71 15.84 -14.19
CA VAL A 318 -6.16 16.08 -14.21
C VAL A 318 -6.70 16.21 -12.79
N VAL A 319 -7.40 17.32 -12.51
CA VAL A 319 -8.07 17.50 -11.22
C VAL A 319 -9.20 16.47 -11.09
N ARG A 320 -9.09 15.59 -10.10
CA ARG A 320 -10.09 14.53 -9.80
C ARG A 320 -11.07 14.95 -8.74
N THR A 321 -10.62 15.69 -7.74
CA THR A 321 -11.51 16.32 -6.76
C THR A 321 -10.96 17.70 -6.39
N SER A 322 -11.84 18.66 -6.23
CA SER A 322 -11.53 20.03 -5.80
C SER A 322 -11.85 20.29 -4.33
N ARG A 323 -12.39 19.30 -3.63
CA ARG A 323 -12.65 19.30 -2.19
C ARG A 323 -12.97 17.88 -1.73
N SER A 324 -12.27 17.41 -0.70
CA SER A 324 -12.59 16.12 -0.09
C SER A 324 -13.94 16.15 0.63
N ARG A 325 -14.70 15.06 0.49
CA ARG A 325 -15.91 14.80 1.31
C ARG A 325 -15.62 13.96 2.56
N ASN A 326 -14.41 13.36 2.66
CA ASN A 326 -14.06 12.41 3.71
C ASN A 326 -13.09 12.98 4.76
N THR A 327 -12.31 14.02 4.40
CA THR A 327 -11.43 14.70 5.35
C THR A 327 -12.14 15.86 6.04
N PRO A 328 -11.63 16.35 7.19
CA PRO A 328 -12.07 17.63 7.72
C PRO A 328 -11.95 18.76 6.70
N PRO A 329 -12.76 19.82 6.78
CA PRO A 329 -12.61 20.98 5.88
C PRO A 329 -11.23 21.64 6.04
N ALA A 330 -10.55 21.88 4.92
CA ALA A 330 -9.31 22.65 4.88
C ALA A 330 -9.58 24.12 5.23
N THR A 331 -8.63 24.79 5.86
CA THR A 331 -8.72 26.23 6.18
C THR A 331 -8.67 27.06 4.88
N HIS A 332 -7.76 26.73 3.97
CA HIS A 332 -7.68 27.34 2.66
C HIS A 332 -7.88 26.26 1.59
N LEU A 333 -8.46 26.66 0.47
CA LEU A 333 -8.69 25.77 -0.67
C LEU A 333 -7.91 26.27 -1.91
N PRO A 334 -7.29 25.36 -2.66
CA PRO A 334 -6.76 25.69 -3.97
C PRO A 334 -7.90 26.01 -4.95
N ILE A 335 -7.65 26.90 -5.92
CA ILE A 335 -8.64 27.33 -6.89
C ILE A 335 -8.12 27.05 -8.31
N ILE A 336 -8.98 26.48 -9.14
CA ILE A 336 -8.73 26.35 -10.58
C ILE A 336 -8.98 27.71 -11.21
N VAL A 337 -7.96 28.26 -11.89
CA VAL A 337 -8.05 29.60 -12.51
C VAL A 337 -8.10 29.58 -14.03
N GLU A 338 -7.68 28.47 -14.67
CA GLU A 338 -7.81 28.21 -16.14
C GLU A 338 -7.67 26.73 -16.46
#